data_4eadad4c0bdf2a7ee08a56520c42120c
#
_entry.id   4eadad4c0bdf2a7ee08a56520c42120c
#
_cell.length_a   1.000
_cell.length_b   1.000
_cell.length_c   1.000
_cell.angle_alpha   90.00
_cell.angle_beta   90.00
_cell.angle_gamma   90.00
#
_symmetry.space_group_name_H-M   'P 1'
#
loop_
_entity.id
_entity.type
_entity.pdbx_description
1 polymer ?
#
loop_
_entity_poly.entity_id
_entity_poly.type
_entity_poly.pdbx_seq_one_letter_code
_entity_poly.pdbx_strand_id
1 'polypeptide(L)'
;EEITKEYLKQNQKIIYINENQNINGVIIFDVIKNEIELCLGTDEIKQQLIAVIKKIALKDIVYQNKIIQIKTKKQFKHYEEVYDFIHQQKDRVYSLDNFKKYMQEFYNIQHALKCIHVCGTNGKGSTVNYMKEVLKKQGYIVGTFTSPALISRLDVVRINDEWIKEQFIVDVANRYVDNWLKYEISLFEIEVFISILYFIYQGVDYAIYEVGLGGELDATNIILPMVCVNTNIGLDHMDYLGDSYESIARAKAGIIKDHVDFITGEHKQECVDIFRDTCEKRHSHLIRLDRIHDLQDGENVKYTYKDYNIVLNTPALYQIENSALALETLLYLKKHHFIELDESSIVEGLFEAKWAGRFEIISEKPLIILDGAHNREGVDELYRSARKLHNLKIIFSALRDKDTDYMIERLLDLTYDITVCEFKHPRSQSAKLLAGDYPVKIEPDFRKALDDIYLQEGTFLITGSLYFISEVRKYLLQKIHSK
;
A
#
# COMPACT_ATOMS: atom_id res chain seq x y z
N GLU A 1 7.33 -33.67 4.16
CA GLU A 1 6.00 -34.10 3.68
C GLU A 1 5.12 -32.87 3.58
N GLU A 2 4.64 -32.59 2.37
CA GLU A 2 3.74 -31.50 2.07
C GLU A 2 2.45 -31.66 2.88
N ILE A 3 2.35 -30.91 3.96
CA ILE A 3 1.03 -30.52 4.46
C ILE A 3 0.56 -29.53 3.40
N THR A 4 -0.24 -30.01 2.47
CA THR A 4 -0.56 -29.35 1.23
C THR A 4 -1.09 -27.96 1.49
N LYS A 5 -0.58 -26.95 0.75
CA LYS A 5 -1.09 -25.57 0.70
C LYS A 5 -2.62 -25.51 0.57
N GLU A 6 -3.23 -26.51 -0.04
CA GLU A 6 -4.68 -26.67 -0.18
C GLU A 6 -5.43 -26.88 1.15
N TYR A 7 -4.85 -27.65 2.08
CA TYR A 7 -5.46 -27.86 3.41
C TYR A 7 -5.41 -26.58 4.26
N LEU A 8 -4.38 -25.75 4.10
CA LEU A 8 -4.26 -24.44 4.73
C LEU A 8 -5.28 -23.45 4.19
N LYS A 9 -5.51 -23.42 2.87
CA LYS A 9 -6.45 -22.52 2.20
C LYS A 9 -7.91 -22.77 2.58
N GLN A 10 -8.31 -24.03 2.74
CA GLN A 10 -9.72 -24.37 2.99
C GLN A 10 -10.19 -24.16 4.43
N ASN A 11 -9.30 -24.08 5.42
CA ASN A 11 -9.66 -24.21 6.83
C ASN A 11 -9.19 -23.06 7.75
N GLN A 12 -8.62 -21.98 7.22
CA GLN A 12 -8.11 -20.85 8.03
C GLN A 12 -7.22 -21.32 9.21
N LYS A 13 -6.21 -22.14 8.91
CA LYS A 13 -5.31 -22.70 9.92
C LYS A 13 -3.94 -22.03 9.87
N ILE A 14 -3.42 -21.71 11.05
CA ILE A 14 -2.05 -21.23 11.22
C ILE A 14 -1.17 -22.45 11.48
N ILE A 15 -0.16 -22.64 10.64
CA ILE A 15 0.88 -23.63 10.86
C ILE A 15 2.17 -22.91 11.18
N TYR A 16 2.73 -23.22 12.32
CA TYR A 16 4.05 -22.76 12.72
C TYR A 16 5.00 -23.95 12.83
N ILE A 17 6.16 -23.81 12.18
CA ILE A 17 7.21 -24.82 12.14
C ILE A 17 8.42 -24.28 12.87
N ASN A 18 8.94 -25.04 13.84
CA ASN A 18 10.20 -24.70 14.49
C ASN A 18 11.33 -25.40 13.71
N GLU A 19 12.17 -24.62 13.04
CA GLU A 19 13.32 -25.11 12.27
C GLU A 19 14.65 -24.64 12.90
N ASN A 20 15.53 -25.61 13.19
CA ASN A 20 16.94 -25.37 13.41
C ASN A 20 17.72 -26.40 12.57
N GLN A 21 17.97 -26.09 11.27
CA GLN A 21 18.53 -26.98 10.25
C GLN A 21 17.68 -28.22 9.91
N ASN A 22 16.72 -28.60 10.78
CA ASN A 22 15.73 -29.64 10.57
C ASN A 22 14.41 -29.23 11.23
N ILE A 23 13.29 -29.77 10.75
CA ILE A 23 11.97 -29.54 11.36
C ILE A 23 11.95 -30.25 12.72
N ASN A 24 11.98 -29.48 13.81
CA ASN A 24 11.99 -30.00 15.17
C ASN A 24 10.58 -30.08 15.81
N GLY A 25 9.62 -29.33 15.26
CA GLY A 25 8.25 -29.36 15.75
C GLY A 25 7.29 -28.61 14.83
N VAL A 26 6.03 -28.99 14.88
CA VAL A 26 4.93 -28.41 14.11
C VAL A 26 3.74 -28.20 15.02
N ILE A 27 3.07 -27.05 14.92
CA ILE A 27 1.77 -26.80 15.54
C ILE A 27 0.76 -26.37 14.46
N ILE A 28 -0.44 -26.92 14.55
CA ILE A 28 -1.58 -26.51 13.71
C ILE A 28 -2.64 -25.91 14.62
N PHE A 29 -2.97 -24.66 14.37
CA PHE A 29 -3.98 -23.91 15.11
C PHE A 29 -5.14 -23.54 14.17
N ASP A 30 -6.34 -24.10 14.44
CA ASP A 30 -7.57 -23.72 13.76
C ASP A 30 -8.08 -22.40 14.32
N VAL A 31 -8.06 -21.35 13.50
CA VAL A 31 -8.41 -19.99 13.91
C VAL A 31 -9.91 -19.82 14.12
N ILE A 32 -10.74 -20.60 13.40
CA ILE A 32 -12.21 -20.54 13.51
C ILE A 32 -12.65 -21.17 14.81
N LYS A 33 -12.15 -22.38 15.10
CA LYS A 33 -12.49 -23.13 16.31
C LYS A 33 -11.73 -22.64 17.55
N ASN A 34 -10.64 -21.85 17.35
CA ASN A 34 -9.67 -21.52 18.39
C ASN A 34 -9.08 -22.77 19.06
N GLU A 35 -8.71 -23.75 18.25
CA GLU A 35 -8.25 -25.07 18.71
C GLU A 35 -6.87 -25.40 18.16
N ILE A 36 -5.98 -25.93 19.01
CA ILE A 36 -4.75 -26.57 18.58
C ILE A 36 -5.07 -28.01 18.19
N GLU A 37 -5.13 -28.26 16.88
CA GLU A 37 -5.45 -29.58 16.34
C GLU A 37 -4.27 -30.53 16.40
N LEU A 38 -3.06 -30.03 16.19
CA LEU A 38 -1.84 -30.83 16.19
C LEU A 38 -0.71 -30.03 16.85
N CYS A 39 0.08 -30.70 17.68
CA CYS A 39 1.31 -30.17 18.22
C CYS A 39 2.33 -31.30 18.35
N LEU A 40 3.36 -31.28 17.51
CA LEU A 40 4.43 -32.28 17.41
C LEU A 40 5.78 -31.69 17.85
N GLY A 41 6.63 -32.55 18.40
CA GLY A 41 7.97 -32.20 18.88
C GLY A 41 8.23 -32.77 20.28
N THR A 42 9.39 -32.47 20.84
CA THR A 42 9.67 -32.74 22.26
C THR A 42 8.77 -31.90 23.16
N ASP A 43 8.64 -32.25 24.42
CA ASP A 43 7.77 -31.48 25.34
C ASP A 43 8.21 -30.02 25.48
N GLU A 44 9.49 -29.73 25.42
CA GLU A 44 10.04 -28.37 25.41
C GLU A 44 9.62 -27.61 24.14
N ILE A 45 9.73 -28.22 22.96
CA ILE A 45 9.33 -27.64 21.68
C ILE A 45 7.83 -27.43 21.64
N LYS A 46 7.02 -28.37 22.11
CA LYS A 46 5.55 -28.21 22.21
C LYS A 46 5.18 -27.02 23.08
N GLN A 47 5.84 -26.84 24.24
CA GLN A 47 5.61 -25.68 25.09
C GLN A 47 5.94 -24.35 24.39
N GLN A 48 7.07 -24.30 23.63
CA GLN A 48 7.43 -23.12 22.84
C GLN A 48 6.40 -22.83 21.75
N LEU A 49 5.95 -23.85 20.99
CA LEU A 49 4.95 -23.70 19.96
C LEU A 49 3.59 -23.22 20.52
N ILE A 50 3.15 -23.79 21.66
CA ILE A 50 1.95 -23.33 22.34
C ILE A 50 2.11 -21.90 22.84
N ALA A 51 3.30 -21.50 23.30
CA ALA A 51 3.57 -20.13 23.71
C ALA A 51 3.43 -19.13 22.55
N VAL A 52 3.88 -19.49 21.33
CA VAL A 52 3.65 -18.68 20.11
C VAL A 52 2.16 -18.48 19.85
N ILE A 53 1.39 -19.58 19.84
CA ILE A 53 -0.06 -19.50 19.62
C ILE A 53 -0.76 -18.65 20.70
N LYS A 54 -0.37 -18.79 21.97
CA LYS A 54 -0.89 -17.95 23.06
C LYS A 54 -0.62 -16.45 22.83
N LYS A 55 0.51 -16.09 22.21
CA LYS A 55 0.84 -14.70 21.93
C LYS A 55 -0.04 -14.08 20.86
N ILE A 56 -0.42 -14.85 19.84
CA ILE A 56 -1.20 -14.38 18.70
C ILE A 56 -2.71 -14.59 18.84
N ALA A 57 -3.16 -15.51 19.69
CA ALA A 57 -4.58 -15.82 19.86
C ALA A 57 -5.37 -14.63 20.42
N LEU A 58 -6.53 -14.35 19.82
CA LEU A 58 -7.45 -13.28 20.22
C LEU A 58 -8.52 -13.76 21.21
N LYS A 59 -8.73 -15.07 21.31
CA LYS A 59 -9.72 -15.72 22.17
C LYS A 59 -9.10 -16.92 22.88
N ASP A 60 -9.80 -17.46 23.87
CA ASP A 60 -9.42 -18.68 24.57
C ASP A 60 -9.17 -19.83 23.59
N ILE A 61 -8.14 -20.62 23.86
CA ILE A 61 -7.69 -21.71 22.98
C ILE A 61 -8.12 -23.04 23.57
N VAL A 62 -8.61 -23.96 22.74
CA VAL A 62 -8.83 -25.35 23.11
C VAL A 62 -7.61 -26.19 22.70
N TYR A 63 -7.07 -26.96 23.64
CA TYR A 63 -6.01 -27.94 23.39
C TYR A 63 -6.17 -29.16 24.26
N GLN A 64 -6.26 -30.35 23.65
CA GLN A 64 -6.48 -31.63 24.34
C GLN A 64 -7.66 -31.57 25.35
N ASN A 65 -8.80 -31.03 24.92
CA ASN A 65 -10.01 -30.81 25.72
C ASN A 65 -9.83 -29.90 26.96
N LYS A 66 -8.74 -29.11 27.00
CA LYS A 66 -8.49 -28.09 28.03
C LYS A 66 -8.58 -26.71 27.45
N ILE A 67 -9.16 -25.78 28.20
CA ILE A 67 -9.24 -24.37 27.83
C ILE A 67 -7.98 -23.65 28.34
N ILE A 68 -7.24 -23.03 27.42
CA ILE A 68 -6.16 -22.13 27.74
C ILE A 68 -6.73 -20.73 27.66
N GLN A 69 -6.88 -20.08 28.81
CA GLN A 69 -7.44 -18.74 28.90
C GLN A 69 -6.49 -17.71 28.29
N ILE A 70 -7.06 -16.82 27.47
CA ILE A 70 -6.38 -15.67 26.87
C ILE A 70 -6.92 -14.39 27.53
N LYS A 71 -6.05 -13.65 28.21
CA LYS A 71 -6.43 -12.38 28.83
C LYS A 71 -6.69 -11.33 27.75
N THR A 72 -7.92 -10.81 27.70
CA THR A 72 -8.32 -9.69 26.86
C THR A 72 -9.00 -8.64 27.71
N LYS A 73 -8.77 -7.37 27.40
CA LYS A 73 -9.57 -6.27 27.96
C LYS A 73 -10.82 -6.11 27.08
N LYS A 74 -11.95 -5.75 27.70
CA LYS A 74 -13.15 -5.32 26.98
C LYS A 74 -13.24 -3.79 27.02
N GLN A 75 -12.18 -3.12 26.60
CA GLN A 75 -12.08 -1.66 26.64
C GLN A 75 -12.83 -1.01 25.49
N PHE A 76 -12.71 -1.60 24.28
CA PHE A 76 -13.31 -1.06 23.07
C PHE A 76 -14.48 -1.94 22.64
N LYS A 77 -15.59 -1.32 22.22
CA LYS A 77 -16.79 -1.98 21.69
C LYS A 77 -16.94 -1.74 20.20
N HIS A 78 -16.50 -0.58 19.72
CA HIS A 78 -16.66 -0.12 18.34
C HIS A 78 -15.31 0.27 17.75
N TYR A 79 -15.20 0.17 16.44
CA TYR A 79 -13.98 0.51 15.69
C TYR A 79 -13.58 1.98 15.88
N GLU A 80 -14.54 2.90 15.93
CA GLU A 80 -14.30 4.33 16.11
C GLU A 80 -13.56 4.61 17.41
N GLU A 81 -13.89 3.91 18.49
CA GLU A 81 -13.20 4.05 19.79
C GLU A 81 -11.73 3.61 19.69
N VAL A 82 -11.48 2.52 18.98
CA VAL A 82 -10.10 2.05 18.71
C VAL A 82 -9.37 3.06 17.87
N TYR A 83 -10.03 3.57 16.83
CA TYR A 83 -9.46 4.54 15.92
C TYR A 83 -9.04 5.83 16.65
N ASP A 84 -9.94 6.40 17.48
CA ASP A 84 -9.64 7.60 18.26
C ASP A 84 -8.47 7.35 19.22
N PHE A 85 -8.43 6.18 19.86
CA PHE A 85 -7.31 5.80 20.71
C PHE A 85 -5.99 5.72 19.94
N ILE A 86 -5.96 5.02 18.80
CA ILE A 86 -4.77 4.89 17.96
C ILE A 86 -4.32 6.27 17.47
N HIS A 87 -5.27 7.12 17.08
CA HIS A 87 -4.97 8.46 16.58
C HIS A 87 -4.33 9.38 17.60
N GLN A 88 -4.60 9.18 18.89
CA GLN A 88 -3.91 9.86 19.98
C GLN A 88 -2.43 9.44 20.12
N GLN A 89 -2.04 8.30 19.53
CA GLN A 89 -0.65 7.82 19.54
C GLN A 89 0.21 8.37 18.38
N LYS A 90 -0.35 9.20 17.50
CA LYS A 90 0.33 9.72 16.30
C LYS A 90 1.58 10.56 16.59
N ASP A 91 1.58 11.25 17.74
CA ASP A 91 2.66 12.17 18.13
C ASP A 91 3.76 11.47 18.96
N ARG A 92 3.70 10.13 19.11
CA ARG A 92 4.77 9.37 19.76
C ARG A 92 6.03 9.41 18.91
N VAL A 93 7.16 9.49 19.59
CA VAL A 93 8.46 9.42 18.92
C VAL A 93 8.59 8.04 18.27
N TYR A 94 8.61 8.04 16.96
CA TYR A 94 8.76 6.83 16.17
C TYR A 94 10.14 6.22 16.37
N SER A 95 10.20 4.93 16.64
CA SER A 95 11.44 4.18 16.77
C SER A 95 11.27 2.76 16.26
N LEU A 96 11.84 2.48 15.08
CA LEU A 96 11.83 1.14 14.50
C LEU A 96 12.43 0.10 15.46
N ASP A 97 13.40 0.48 16.31
CA ASP A 97 14.01 -0.43 17.29
C ASP A 97 13.02 -0.84 18.39
N ASN A 98 12.16 0.08 18.85
CA ASN A 98 11.09 -0.26 19.80
C ASN A 98 10.07 -1.20 19.15
N PHE A 99 9.73 -0.95 17.90
CA PHE A 99 8.81 -1.82 17.17
C PHE A 99 9.42 -3.21 16.92
N LYS A 100 10.70 -3.31 16.58
CA LYS A 100 11.41 -4.59 16.49
C LYS A 100 11.39 -5.34 17.83
N LYS A 101 11.69 -4.67 18.95
CA LYS A 101 11.60 -5.28 20.30
C LYS A 101 10.16 -5.76 20.61
N TYR A 102 9.17 -4.95 20.25
CA TYR A 102 7.77 -5.34 20.38
C TYR A 102 7.46 -6.61 19.57
N MET A 103 7.90 -6.69 18.32
CA MET A 103 7.68 -7.87 17.47
C MET A 103 8.43 -9.13 17.95
N GLN A 104 9.57 -8.97 18.62
CA GLN A 104 10.27 -10.08 19.27
C GLN A 104 9.44 -10.76 20.37
N GLU A 105 8.56 -10.01 21.06
CA GLU A 105 7.58 -10.60 22.00
C GLU A 105 6.61 -11.59 21.31
N PHE A 106 6.45 -11.46 19.99
CA PHE A 106 5.64 -12.32 19.12
C PHE A 106 6.48 -13.28 18.29
N TYR A 107 7.74 -13.52 18.70
CA TYR A 107 8.68 -14.41 17.98
C TYR A 107 8.88 -14.03 16.50
N ASN A 108 8.79 -12.73 16.18
CA ASN A 108 8.90 -12.20 14.82
C ASN A 108 7.95 -12.88 13.82
N ILE A 109 6.69 -13.08 14.22
CA ILE A 109 5.69 -13.80 13.42
C ILE A 109 5.48 -13.23 12.01
N GLN A 110 5.82 -11.96 11.77
CA GLN A 110 5.80 -11.34 10.44
C GLN A 110 6.69 -12.06 9.42
N HIS A 111 7.70 -12.79 9.87
CA HIS A 111 8.59 -13.57 8.99
C HIS A 111 7.91 -14.83 8.43
N ALA A 112 6.74 -15.23 8.96
CA ALA A 112 5.95 -16.32 8.40
C ALA A 112 5.19 -15.93 7.12
N LEU A 113 5.03 -14.62 6.87
CA LEU A 113 4.36 -14.12 5.68
C LEU A 113 5.31 -14.11 4.48
N LYS A 114 4.85 -14.61 3.34
CA LYS A 114 5.53 -14.44 2.04
C LYS A 114 5.27 -13.04 1.52
N CYS A 115 6.24 -12.15 1.71
CA CYS A 115 6.05 -10.73 1.46
C CYS A 115 6.74 -10.24 0.18
N ILE A 116 6.14 -9.22 -0.45
CA ILE A 116 6.77 -8.31 -1.41
C ILE A 116 6.80 -6.93 -0.76
N HIS A 117 7.93 -6.24 -0.79
CA HIS A 117 8.10 -4.93 -0.15
C HIS A 117 8.33 -3.84 -1.19
N VAL A 118 7.45 -2.85 -1.23
CA VAL A 118 7.43 -1.82 -2.30
C VAL A 118 7.69 -0.44 -1.72
N CYS A 119 8.80 0.19 -2.12
CA CYS A 119 9.10 1.59 -1.84
C CYS A 119 9.08 2.43 -3.11
N GLY A 120 9.29 3.73 -2.98
CA GLY A 120 9.36 4.69 -4.06
C GLY A 120 8.73 6.03 -3.67
N THR A 121 8.84 7.03 -4.53
CA THR A 121 8.17 8.32 -4.32
C THR A 121 6.75 8.23 -4.85
N ASN A 122 6.56 8.01 -6.13
CA ASN A 122 5.26 7.89 -6.79
C ASN A 122 5.02 6.45 -7.28
N GLY A 123 3.77 6.06 -7.51
CA GLY A 123 3.43 4.80 -8.14
C GLY A 123 3.40 3.57 -7.23
N LYS A 124 3.83 3.64 -5.96
CA LYS A 124 3.86 2.51 -5.03
C LYS A 124 2.53 1.74 -4.98
N GLY A 125 1.46 2.41 -4.55
CA GLY A 125 0.13 1.80 -4.44
C GLY A 125 -0.43 1.28 -5.77
N SER A 126 -0.11 1.93 -6.91
CA SER A 126 -0.47 1.42 -8.24
C SER A 126 0.26 0.12 -8.55
N THR A 127 1.57 0.06 -8.33
CA THR A 127 2.39 -1.16 -8.53
C THR A 127 1.92 -2.30 -7.62
N VAL A 128 1.63 -2.01 -6.34
CA VAL A 128 1.01 -2.97 -5.41
C VAL A 128 -0.31 -3.50 -5.96
N ASN A 129 -1.19 -2.61 -6.44
CA ASN A 129 -2.49 -3.00 -6.96
C ASN A 129 -2.39 -3.85 -8.24
N TYR A 130 -1.49 -3.51 -9.17
CA TYR A 130 -1.27 -4.34 -10.37
C TYR A 130 -0.80 -5.74 -9.99
N MET A 131 0.17 -5.87 -9.09
CA MET A 131 0.62 -7.19 -8.61
C MET A 131 -0.51 -7.96 -7.93
N LYS A 132 -1.28 -7.29 -7.06
CA LYS A 132 -2.43 -7.90 -6.37
C LYS A 132 -3.46 -8.42 -7.37
N GLU A 133 -3.85 -7.65 -8.39
CA GLU A 133 -4.87 -8.07 -9.35
C GLU A 133 -4.40 -9.28 -10.17
N VAL A 134 -3.14 -9.30 -10.61
CA VAL A 134 -2.60 -10.45 -11.34
C VAL A 134 -2.55 -11.71 -10.46
N LEU A 135 -2.05 -11.59 -9.23
CA LEU A 135 -2.00 -12.73 -8.30
C LEU A 135 -3.41 -13.22 -7.92
N LYS A 136 -4.36 -12.31 -7.75
CA LYS A 136 -5.78 -12.65 -7.51
C LYS A 136 -6.38 -13.41 -8.71
N LYS A 137 -6.09 -12.99 -9.95
CA LYS A 137 -6.52 -13.71 -11.16
C LYS A 137 -5.94 -15.11 -11.25
N GLN A 138 -4.71 -15.30 -10.79
CA GLN A 138 -4.08 -16.62 -10.66
C GLN A 138 -4.73 -17.50 -9.58
N GLY A 139 -5.62 -16.95 -8.76
CA GLY A 139 -6.34 -17.66 -7.71
C GLY A 139 -5.69 -17.57 -6.33
N TYR A 140 -4.70 -16.71 -6.12
CA TYR A 140 -4.08 -16.49 -4.81
C TYR A 140 -4.92 -15.57 -3.93
N ILE A 141 -4.85 -15.79 -2.63
CA ILE A 141 -5.37 -14.89 -1.59
C ILE A 141 -4.26 -13.90 -1.25
N VAL A 142 -4.44 -12.63 -1.60
CA VAL A 142 -3.41 -11.60 -1.50
C VAL A 142 -3.78 -10.56 -0.46
N GLY A 143 -2.95 -10.43 0.58
CA GLY A 143 -3.00 -9.32 1.53
C GLY A 143 -2.27 -8.11 0.96
N THR A 144 -2.82 -6.91 1.10
CA THR A 144 -2.14 -5.66 0.76
C THR A 144 -2.21 -4.67 1.92
N PHE A 145 -1.07 -4.06 2.21
CA PHE A 145 -0.95 -2.91 3.10
C PHE A 145 -0.51 -1.70 2.28
N THR A 146 -1.37 -0.68 2.19
CA THR A 146 -1.14 0.51 1.36
C THR A 146 -1.48 1.78 2.13
N SER A 147 -0.76 2.87 1.87
CA SER A 147 -1.00 4.16 2.53
C SER A 147 -0.77 5.35 1.61
N PRO A 148 -1.42 6.50 1.86
CA PRO A 148 -2.47 6.71 2.85
C PRO A 148 -3.82 6.11 2.44
N ALA A 149 -4.74 5.96 3.40
CA ALA A 149 -6.13 5.61 3.12
C ALA A 149 -6.79 6.62 2.18
N LEU A 150 -7.56 6.14 1.20
CA LEU A 150 -8.24 7.01 0.24
C LEU A 150 -9.77 6.98 0.37
N ILE A 151 -10.36 5.80 0.50
CA ILE A 151 -11.83 5.64 0.52
C ILE A 151 -12.33 5.57 1.96
N SER A 152 -11.72 4.75 2.75
CA SER A 152 -11.97 4.52 4.17
C SER A 152 -10.64 4.17 4.84
N ARG A 153 -10.52 4.43 6.12
CA ARG A 153 -9.32 4.03 6.88
C ARG A 153 -9.10 2.52 6.92
N LEU A 154 -10.16 1.76 6.71
CA LEU A 154 -10.10 0.30 6.57
C LEU A 154 -9.41 -0.13 5.28
N ASP A 155 -9.31 0.76 4.27
CA ASP A 155 -8.73 0.42 2.98
C ASP A 155 -7.20 0.31 2.98
N VAL A 156 -6.55 0.72 4.06
CA VAL A 156 -5.11 0.51 4.29
C VAL A 156 -4.75 -0.98 4.31
N VAL A 157 -5.65 -1.82 4.82
CA VAL A 157 -5.45 -3.27 4.92
C VAL A 157 -6.54 -3.98 4.14
N ARG A 158 -6.15 -4.72 3.10
CA ARG A 158 -7.08 -5.46 2.25
C ARG A 158 -6.64 -6.90 2.07
N ILE A 159 -7.61 -7.76 1.80
CA ILE A 159 -7.38 -9.10 1.27
C ILE A 159 -8.16 -9.19 -0.03
N ASN A 160 -7.45 -9.30 -1.15
CA ASN A 160 -7.99 -9.11 -2.49
C ASN A 160 -8.71 -7.74 -2.55
N ASP A 161 -10.04 -7.73 -2.69
CA ASP A 161 -10.84 -6.49 -2.78
C ASP A 161 -11.54 -6.13 -1.46
N GLU A 162 -11.48 -7.02 -0.46
CA GLU A 162 -12.15 -6.84 0.82
C GLU A 162 -11.29 -6.08 1.82
N TRP A 163 -11.86 -5.07 2.45
CA TRP A 163 -11.20 -4.35 3.53
C TRP A 163 -11.15 -5.18 4.82
N ILE A 164 -10.20 -4.86 5.68
CA ILE A 164 -10.13 -5.44 7.01
C ILE A 164 -11.46 -5.25 7.76
N LYS A 165 -11.89 -6.28 8.49
CA LYS A 165 -13.12 -6.25 9.27
C LYS A 165 -12.94 -5.41 10.54
N GLU A 166 -13.83 -4.48 10.81
CA GLU A 166 -13.84 -3.64 12.01
C GLU A 166 -13.74 -4.44 13.30
N GLN A 167 -14.51 -5.54 13.39
CA GLN A 167 -14.49 -6.41 14.57
C GLN A 167 -13.11 -7.01 14.84
N PHE A 168 -12.34 -7.34 13.79
CA PHE A 168 -10.99 -7.84 13.96
C PHE A 168 -10.08 -6.80 14.59
N ILE A 169 -10.20 -5.54 14.17
CA ILE A 169 -9.44 -4.42 14.74
C ILE A 169 -9.78 -4.24 16.22
N VAL A 170 -11.08 -4.32 16.57
CA VAL A 170 -11.56 -4.25 17.96
C VAL A 170 -11.00 -5.39 18.81
N ASP A 171 -11.02 -6.62 18.31
CA ASP A 171 -10.51 -7.81 19.01
C ASP A 171 -8.99 -7.68 19.25
N VAL A 172 -8.23 -7.25 18.24
CA VAL A 172 -6.78 -6.99 18.35
C VAL A 172 -6.50 -5.88 19.36
N ALA A 173 -7.22 -4.77 19.31
CA ALA A 173 -7.03 -3.66 20.24
C ALA A 173 -7.32 -4.10 21.69
N ASN A 174 -8.42 -4.79 21.94
CA ASN A 174 -8.75 -5.30 23.26
C ASN A 174 -7.71 -6.30 23.79
N ARG A 175 -7.00 -6.99 22.90
CA ARG A 175 -5.96 -7.94 23.25
C ARG A 175 -4.63 -7.29 23.57
N TYR A 176 -4.24 -6.25 22.81
CA TYR A 176 -2.86 -5.76 22.80
C TYR A 176 -2.68 -4.30 23.23
N VAL A 177 -3.74 -3.59 23.59
CA VAL A 177 -3.66 -2.16 23.97
C VAL A 177 -2.63 -1.88 25.06
N ASP A 178 -2.52 -2.76 26.08
CA ASP A 178 -1.52 -2.60 27.14
C ASP A 178 -0.09 -2.77 26.63
N ASN A 179 0.10 -3.66 25.66
CA ASN A 179 1.40 -3.86 25.03
C ASN A 179 1.78 -2.64 24.18
N TRP A 180 0.82 -2.08 23.43
CA TRP A 180 1.05 -0.86 22.64
C TRP A 180 1.46 0.32 23.52
N LEU A 181 0.80 0.46 24.69
CA LEU A 181 1.16 1.50 25.67
C LEU A 181 2.54 1.24 26.28
N LYS A 182 2.83 0.01 26.67
CA LYS A 182 4.12 -0.39 27.29
C LYS A 182 5.31 -0.11 26.39
N TYR A 183 5.18 -0.41 25.09
CA TYR A 183 6.25 -0.25 24.09
C TYR A 183 6.20 1.07 23.35
N GLU A 184 5.27 1.96 23.72
CA GLU A 184 5.08 3.28 23.10
C GLU A 184 4.90 3.20 21.57
N ILE A 185 4.19 2.17 21.10
CA ILE A 185 3.97 1.91 19.67
C ILE A 185 3.14 3.03 19.03
N SER A 186 3.64 3.57 17.94
CA SER A 186 3.01 4.67 17.19
C SER A 186 1.80 4.21 16.38
N LEU A 187 1.01 5.17 15.87
CA LEU A 187 -0.16 4.91 15.00
C LEU A 187 0.19 3.94 13.85
N PHE A 188 1.23 4.27 13.07
CA PHE A 188 1.57 3.52 11.87
C PHE A 188 2.11 2.11 12.20
N GLU A 189 2.87 1.98 13.29
CA GLU A 189 3.34 0.68 13.79
C GLU A 189 2.18 -0.22 14.25
N ILE A 190 1.14 0.37 14.88
CA ILE A 190 -0.09 -0.36 15.24
C ILE A 190 -0.81 -0.86 14.00
N GLU A 191 -0.96 -0.04 12.95
CA GLU A 191 -1.58 -0.43 11.70
C GLU A 191 -0.82 -1.57 11.01
N VAL A 192 0.52 -1.50 10.97
CA VAL A 192 1.38 -2.59 10.46
C VAL A 192 1.20 -3.87 11.28
N PHE A 193 1.20 -3.77 12.62
CA PHE A 193 0.98 -4.93 13.48
C PHE A 193 -0.39 -5.59 13.25
N ILE A 194 -1.45 -4.77 13.15
CA ILE A 194 -2.81 -5.27 12.87
C ILE A 194 -2.86 -5.98 11.51
N SER A 195 -2.21 -5.42 10.48
CA SER A 195 -2.16 -6.03 9.15
C SER A 195 -1.47 -7.38 9.14
N ILE A 196 -0.35 -7.52 9.87
CA ILE A 196 0.39 -8.78 10.01
C ILE A 196 -0.51 -9.85 10.62
N LEU A 197 -1.16 -9.54 11.76
CA LEU A 197 -2.07 -10.48 12.38
C LEU A 197 -3.25 -10.83 11.47
N TYR A 198 -3.83 -9.83 10.78
CA TYR A 198 -4.96 -10.07 9.90
C TYR A 198 -4.60 -11.01 8.75
N PHE A 199 -3.46 -10.80 8.10
CA PHE A 199 -3.00 -11.65 7.02
C PHE A 199 -2.70 -13.08 7.48
N ILE A 200 -2.11 -13.25 8.65
CA ILE A 200 -1.88 -14.57 9.26
C ILE A 200 -3.21 -15.26 9.56
N TYR A 201 -4.16 -14.54 10.19
CA TYR A 201 -5.47 -15.09 10.56
C TYR A 201 -6.32 -15.47 9.36
N GLN A 202 -6.20 -14.74 8.26
CA GLN A 202 -6.93 -15.02 7.03
C GLN A 202 -6.21 -15.99 6.09
N GLY A 203 -4.98 -16.39 6.43
CA GLY A 203 -4.21 -17.37 5.67
C GLY A 203 -3.88 -16.90 4.26
N VAL A 204 -3.42 -15.65 4.11
CA VAL A 204 -3.05 -15.14 2.78
C VAL A 204 -1.89 -15.94 2.20
N ASP A 205 -1.90 -16.15 0.90
CA ASP A 205 -0.80 -16.80 0.18
C ASP A 205 0.42 -15.87 0.10
N TYR A 206 0.15 -14.58 -0.16
CA TYR A 206 1.16 -13.53 -0.29
C TYR A 206 0.67 -12.23 0.34
N ALA A 207 1.62 -11.45 0.87
CA ALA A 207 1.36 -10.12 1.40
C ALA A 207 2.22 -9.09 0.66
N ILE A 208 1.64 -8.00 0.21
CA ILE A 208 2.36 -6.91 -0.45
C ILE A 208 2.29 -5.68 0.44
N TYR A 209 3.45 -5.23 0.91
CA TYR A 209 3.57 -4.08 1.79
C TYR A 209 4.10 -2.86 1.04
N GLU A 210 3.33 -1.79 1.04
CA GLU A 210 3.76 -0.46 0.62
C GLU A 210 4.47 0.23 1.79
N VAL A 211 5.67 0.76 1.55
CA VAL A 211 6.40 1.63 2.49
C VAL A 211 5.64 2.95 2.68
N GLY A 212 5.40 3.34 3.91
CA GLY A 212 4.74 4.61 4.21
C GLY A 212 5.63 5.81 3.93
N LEU A 213 6.84 5.83 4.49
CA LEU A 213 7.79 6.94 4.35
C LEU A 213 9.23 6.44 4.32
N GLY A 214 9.99 6.90 3.31
CA GLY A 214 11.41 6.56 3.19
C GLY A 214 11.62 5.10 2.87
N GLY A 215 12.05 4.30 3.83
CA GLY A 215 12.29 2.86 3.72
C GLY A 215 13.04 2.31 4.93
N GLU A 216 14.26 2.77 5.19
CA GLU A 216 15.13 2.25 6.25
C GLU A 216 14.46 2.23 7.62
N LEU A 217 13.84 3.34 8.00
CA LEU A 217 13.17 3.51 9.30
C LEU A 217 11.67 3.23 9.26
N ASP A 218 11.11 2.86 8.12
CA ASP A 218 9.68 2.61 7.99
C ASP A 218 9.23 1.40 8.82
N ALA A 219 8.03 1.47 9.42
CA ALA A 219 7.52 0.37 10.24
C ALA A 219 7.33 -0.93 9.45
N THR A 220 7.08 -0.85 8.14
CA THR A 220 6.99 -2.04 7.29
C THR A 220 8.34 -2.74 7.12
N ASN A 221 9.46 -2.07 7.44
CA ASN A 221 10.82 -2.61 7.25
C ASN A 221 11.21 -3.72 8.26
N ILE A 222 10.26 -4.20 9.06
CA ILE A 222 10.40 -5.37 9.93
C ILE A 222 10.12 -6.70 9.24
N ILE A 223 9.56 -6.67 8.02
CA ILE A 223 9.26 -7.90 7.25
C ILE A 223 10.53 -8.47 6.59
N LEU A 224 10.47 -9.75 6.23
CA LEU A 224 11.49 -10.43 5.43
C LEU A 224 10.89 -10.76 4.07
N PRO A 225 11.06 -9.91 3.04
CA PRO A 225 10.41 -10.08 1.77
C PRO A 225 11.14 -11.07 0.85
N MET A 226 10.42 -11.67 -0.09
CA MET A 226 10.96 -12.48 -1.19
C MET A 226 11.70 -11.61 -2.22
N VAL A 227 11.27 -10.36 -2.36
CA VAL A 227 11.85 -9.36 -3.25
C VAL A 227 11.49 -7.97 -2.75
N CYS A 228 12.43 -7.04 -2.90
CA CYS A 228 12.21 -5.61 -2.66
C CYS A 228 12.05 -4.87 -3.99
N VAL A 229 11.14 -3.89 -4.02
CA VAL A 229 10.79 -3.15 -5.24
C VAL A 229 10.87 -1.65 -4.97
N ASN A 230 11.49 -0.90 -5.89
CA ASN A 230 11.44 0.55 -5.90
C ASN A 230 10.78 1.05 -7.18
N THR A 231 9.79 1.91 -7.05
CA THR A 231 9.13 2.49 -8.22
C THR A 231 10.00 3.56 -8.88
N ASN A 232 10.24 4.64 -8.19
CA ASN A 232 11.06 5.78 -8.65
C ASN A 232 11.53 6.63 -7.47
N ILE A 233 12.44 7.57 -7.75
CA ILE A 233 12.90 8.59 -6.81
C ILE A 233 12.46 9.96 -7.32
N GLY A 234 11.75 10.70 -6.48
CA GLY A 234 11.33 12.08 -6.68
C GLY A 234 11.54 12.90 -5.42
N LEU A 235 11.51 14.22 -5.55
CA LEU A 235 11.65 15.15 -4.43
C LEU A 235 10.31 15.26 -3.68
N ASP A 236 10.20 14.49 -2.61
CA ASP A 236 9.07 14.53 -1.68
C ASP A 236 9.53 14.25 -0.26
N HIS A 237 8.78 14.75 0.73
CA HIS A 237 9.10 14.60 2.15
C HIS A 237 10.51 15.06 2.52
N MET A 238 10.99 16.15 1.92
CA MET A 238 12.37 16.64 2.06
C MET A 238 12.76 16.96 3.50
N ASP A 239 11.82 17.38 4.34
CA ASP A 239 12.06 17.63 5.78
C ASP A 239 12.51 16.37 6.54
N TYR A 240 12.22 15.17 6.01
CA TYR A 240 12.53 13.89 6.63
C TYR A 240 13.61 13.09 5.90
N LEU A 241 13.63 13.18 4.57
CA LEU A 241 14.47 12.32 3.72
C LEU A 241 15.68 13.07 3.13
N GLY A 242 15.76 14.39 3.37
CA GLY A 242 16.75 15.25 2.74
C GLY A 242 16.27 15.83 1.41
N ASP A 243 17.02 16.76 0.87
CA ASP A 243 16.68 17.65 -0.24
C ASP A 243 17.32 17.26 -1.59
N SER A 244 17.88 16.05 -1.65
CA SER A 244 18.52 15.53 -2.88
C SER A 244 17.97 14.15 -3.25
N TYR A 245 18.05 13.82 -4.55
CA TYR A 245 17.69 12.49 -5.04
C TYR A 245 18.53 11.40 -4.36
N GLU A 246 19.81 11.66 -4.10
CA GLU A 246 20.73 10.73 -3.47
C GLU A 246 20.32 10.44 -2.02
N SER A 247 19.93 11.46 -1.22
CA SER A 247 19.51 11.28 0.16
C SER A 247 18.24 10.43 0.23
N ILE A 248 17.27 10.72 -0.64
CA ILE A 248 16.01 9.98 -0.74
C ILE A 248 16.26 8.55 -1.23
N ALA A 249 17.16 8.35 -2.20
CA ALA A 249 17.54 7.03 -2.69
C ALA A 249 18.20 6.17 -1.58
N ARG A 250 19.09 6.76 -0.75
CA ARG A 250 19.70 6.07 0.40
C ARG A 250 18.65 5.63 1.42
N ALA A 251 17.71 6.51 1.79
CA ALA A 251 16.63 6.18 2.72
C ALA A 251 15.76 5.01 2.19
N LYS A 252 15.47 5.01 0.89
CA LYS A 252 14.67 3.95 0.26
C LYS A 252 15.45 2.65 0.06
N ALA A 253 16.75 2.73 -0.23
CA ALA A 253 17.64 1.55 -0.29
C ALA A 253 17.71 0.77 1.03
N GLY A 254 17.34 1.39 2.16
CA GLY A 254 17.29 0.74 3.48
C GLY A 254 16.29 -0.41 3.59
N ILE A 255 15.40 -0.63 2.61
CA ILE A 255 14.55 -1.84 2.58
C ILE A 255 15.28 -3.07 2.04
N ILE A 256 16.42 -2.90 1.38
CA ILE A 256 17.20 -4.01 0.81
C ILE A 256 17.73 -4.90 1.95
N LYS A 257 17.39 -6.18 1.91
CA LYS A 257 17.81 -7.17 2.91
C LYS A 257 18.95 -8.03 2.38
N ASP A 258 19.69 -8.65 3.30
CA ASP A 258 20.74 -9.59 2.92
C ASP A 258 20.15 -10.75 2.09
N HIS A 259 20.75 -11.02 0.92
CA HIS A 259 20.35 -12.07 -0.01
C HIS A 259 18.90 -11.93 -0.58
N VAL A 260 18.33 -10.72 -0.57
CA VAL A 260 17.03 -10.43 -1.19
C VAL A 260 17.22 -9.47 -2.35
N ASP A 261 16.89 -9.89 -3.55
CA ASP A 261 17.06 -9.09 -4.76
C ASP A 261 16.17 -7.86 -4.77
N PHE A 262 16.62 -6.81 -5.47
CA PHE A 262 15.99 -5.51 -5.53
C PHE A 262 15.68 -5.13 -6.97
N ILE A 263 14.40 -4.90 -7.27
CA ILE A 263 13.91 -4.51 -8.60
C ILE A 263 13.60 -3.03 -8.59
N THR A 264 14.03 -2.28 -9.61
CA THR A 264 13.78 -0.84 -9.67
C THR A 264 13.33 -0.36 -11.05
N GLY A 265 12.35 0.55 -11.05
CA GLY A 265 11.97 1.36 -12.20
C GLY A 265 12.72 2.69 -12.29
N GLU A 266 13.70 2.93 -11.42
CA GLU A 266 14.44 4.19 -11.41
C GLU A 266 15.44 4.28 -12.56
N HIS A 267 15.49 5.48 -13.20
CA HIS A 267 16.35 5.74 -14.35
C HIS A 267 17.51 6.70 -14.06
N LYS A 268 17.43 7.51 -12.98
CA LYS A 268 18.51 8.45 -12.60
C LYS A 268 19.73 7.68 -12.17
N GLN A 269 20.86 7.91 -12.86
CA GLN A 269 22.06 7.10 -12.69
C GLN A 269 22.62 7.19 -11.26
N GLU A 270 22.60 8.39 -10.66
CA GLU A 270 23.03 8.61 -9.28
C GLU A 270 22.24 7.77 -8.25
N CYS A 271 20.93 7.60 -8.46
CA CYS A 271 20.09 6.76 -7.62
C CYS A 271 20.35 5.26 -7.86
N VAL A 272 20.50 4.87 -9.13
CA VAL A 272 20.79 3.49 -9.52
C VAL A 272 22.14 3.05 -8.97
N ASP A 273 23.15 3.91 -8.93
CA ASP A 273 24.46 3.60 -8.37
C ASP A 273 24.39 3.35 -6.85
N ILE A 274 23.60 4.16 -6.12
CA ILE A 274 23.31 3.94 -4.70
C ILE A 274 22.65 2.58 -4.47
N PHE A 275 21.66 2.21 -5.31
CA PHE A 275 21.00 0.91 -5.19
C PHE A 275 21.96 -0.23 -5.48
N ARG A 276 22.82 -0.10 -6.49
CA ARG A 276 23.84 -1.10 -6.83
C ARG A 276 24.81 -1.32 -5.67
N ASP A 277 25.39 -0.23 -5.14
CA ASP A 277 26.32 -0.29 -4.01
C ASP A 277 25.66 -0.91 -2.77
N THR A 278 24.38 -0.65 -2.55
CA THR A 278 23.64 -1.23 -1.42
C THR A 278 23.38 -2.73 -1.64
N CYS A 279 22.99 -3.12 -2.86
CA CYS A 279 22.78 -4.53 -3.21
C CYS A 279 24.08 -5.33 -3.04
N GLU A 280 25.22 -4.81 -3.52
CA GLU A 280 26.54 -5.46 -3.35
C GLU A 280 26.87 -5.69 -1.87
N LYS A 281 26.65 -4.68 -1.00
CA LYS A 281 26.86 -4.79 0.45
C LYS A 281 25.93 -5.80 1.13
N ARG A 282 24.76 -6.05 0.54
CA ARG A 282 23.72 -6.96 1.02
C ARG A 282 23.73 -8.32 0.31
N HIS A 283 24.75 -8.60 -0.50
CA HIS A 283 24.84 -9.84 -1.28
C HIS A 283 23.57 -10.13 -2.11
N SER A 284 22.98 -9.08 -2.66
CA SER A 284 21.73 -9.06 -3.43
C SER A 284 22.01 -8.59 -4.85
N HIS A 285 21.10 -8.87 -5.77
CA HIS A 285 21.21 -8.38 -7.14
C HIS A 285 20.28 -7.18 -7.36
N LEU A 286 20.81 -6.19 -8.11
CA LEU A 286 20.01 -5.10 -8.64
C LEU A 286 19.43 -5.49 -10.00
N ILE A 287 18.12 -5.50 -10.12
CA ILE A 287 17.40 -5.74 -11.37
C ILE A 287 16.73 -4.44 -11.79
N ARG A 288 16.99 -4.00 -13.01
CA ARG A 288 16.37 -2.79 -13.58
C ARG A 288 15.25 -3.18 -14.51
N LEU A 289 14.22 -2.33 -14.55
CA LEU A 289 13.16 -2.46 -15.54
C LEU A 289 13.76 -2.43 -16.95
N ASP A 290 13.38 -3.41 -17.77
CA ASP A 290 13.77 -3.47 -19.17
C ASP A 290 13.06 -2.39 -19.99
N ARG A 291 13.50 -2.21 -21.24
CA ARG A 291 12.90 -1.24 -22.16
C ARG A 291 11.46 -1.63 -22.48
N ILE A 292 10.57 -0.65 -22.39
CA ILE A 292 9.18 -0.74 -22.83
C ILE A 292 9.10 -0.35 -24.31
N HIS A 293 8.34 -1.12 -25.11
CA HIS A 293 8.24 -0.95 -26.54
C HIS A 293 6.79 -0.73 -26.99
N ASP A 294 6.59 -0.34 -28.26
CA ASP A 294 5.32 -0.27 -28.97
C ASP A 294 4.21 0.49 -28.22
N LEU A 295 4.63 1.58 -27.60
CA LEU A 295 3.79 2.40 -26.75
C LEU A 295 2.70 3.08 -27.58
N GLN A 296 1.43 2.80 -27.24
CA GLN A 296 0.27 3.39 -27.87
C GLN A 296 -0.57 4.12 -26.81
N ASP A 297 -0.79 5.40 -27.06
CA ASP A 297 -1.56 6.28 -26.22
C ASP A 297 -3.02 6.36 -26.74
N GLY A 298 -4.00 6.21 -25.85
CA GLY A 298 -5.42 6.17 -26.18
C GLY A 298 -6.30 6.15 -24.92
N GLU A 299 -7.58 5.84 -25.09
CA GLU A 299 -8.50 5.59 -23.94
C GLU A 299 -7.97 4.45 -23.06
N ASN A 300 -7.40 3.43 -23.70
CA ASN A 300 -6.65 2.36 -23.10
C ASN A 300 -5.20 2.45 -23.58
N VAL A 301 -4.27 2.68 -22.69
CA VAL A 301 -2.86 2.68 -23.07
C VAL A 301 -2.39 1.24 -23.32
N LYS A 302 -1.53 1.09 -24.35
CA LYS A 302 -0.97 -0.21 -24.74
C LYS A 302 0.54 -0.12 -24.80
N TYR A 303 1.20 -1.23 -24.51
CA TYR A 303 2.65 -1.35 -24.62
C TYR A 303 3.07 -2.81 -24.72
N THR A 304 4.30 -3.03 -25.19
CA THR A 304 4.95 -4.35 -25.16
C THR A 304 6.05 -4.33 -24.11
N TYR A 305 6.06 -5.31 -23.23
CA TYR A 305 7.11 -5.54 -22.25
C TYR A 305 7.56 -7.00 -22.29
N LYS A 306 8.85 -7.21 -22.61
CA LYS A 306 9.38 -8.55 -22.94
C LYS A 306 8.48 -9.20 -24.02
N ASP A 307 7.97 -10.39 -23.78
CA ASP A 307 7.11 -11.13 -24.73
C ASP A 307 5.59 -10.84 -24.53
N TYR A 308 5.23 -9.85 -23.68
CA TYR A 308 3.84 -9.58 -23.33
C TYR A 308 3.33 -8.31 -24.00
N ASN A 309 2.20 -8.43 -24.71
CA ASN A 309 1.43 -7.30 -25.23
C ASN A 309 0.38 -6.90 -24.19
N ILE A 310 0.56 -5.75 -23.54
CA ILE A 310 -0.25 -5.30 -22.42
C ILE A 310 -1.20 -4.19 -22.87
N VAL A 311 -2.44 -4.30 -22.41
CA VAL A 311 -3.46 -3.25 -22.52
C VAL A 311 -3.91 -2.89 -21.10
N LEU A 312 -3.88 -1.60 -20.75
CA LEU A 312 -4.39 -1.11 -19.48
C LEU A 312 -5.71 -0.38 -19.70
N ASN A 313 -6.66 -0.62 -18.83
CA ASN A 313 -7.97 0.06 -18.86
C ASN A 313 -7.87 1.46 -18.22
N THR A 314 -6.98 2.28 -18.75
CA THR A 314 -6.76 3.67 -18.32
C THR A 314 -6.03 4.45 -19.41
N PRO A 315 -6.28 5.76 -19.58
CA PRO A 315 -5.49 6.63 -20.46
C PRO A 315 -4.24 7.19 -19.77
N ALA A 316 -3.97 6.87 -18.51
CA ALA A 316 -2.88 7.41 -17.74
C ALA A 316 -1.53 6.80 -18.13
N LEU A 317 -0.66 7.59 -18.80
CA LEU A 317 0.63 7.12 -19.31
C LEU A 317 1.58 6.63 -18.21
N TYR A 318 1.55 7.25 -17.03
CA TYR A 318 2.40 6.85 -15.90
C TYR A 318 2.07 5.44 -15.36
N GLN A 319 0.90 4.89 -15.68
CA GLN A 319 0.56 3.53 -15.29
C GLN A 319 1.32 2.47 -16.10
N ILE A 320 1.90 2.85 -17.22
CA ILE A 320 2.73 1.96 -18.04
C ILE A 320 3.94 1.48 -17.25
N GLU A 321 4.72 2.41 -16.67
CA GLU A 321 5.89 2.04 -15.86
C GLU A 321 5.50 1.30 -14.58
N ASN A 322 4.41 1.73 -13.90
CA ASN A 322 3.92 1.05 -12.70
C ASN A 322 3.52 -0.40 -12.98
N SER A 323 2.80 -0.65 -14.07
CA SER A 323 2.34 -1.99 -14.46
C SER A 323 3.48 -2.85 -15.01
N ALA A 324 4.42 -2.27 -15.76
CA ALA A 324 5.61 -2.97 -16.24
C ALA A 324 6.52 -3.40 -15.08
N LEU A 325 6.68 -2.55 -14.06
CA LEU A 325 7.43 -2.88 -12.84
C LEU A 325 6.73 -3.99 -12.02
N ALA A 326 5.40 -3.93 -11.92
CA ALA A 326 4.62 -5.00 -11.33
C ALA A 326 4.81 -6.33 -12.08
N LEU A 327 4.76 -6.29 -13.42
CA LEU A 327 4.99 -7.47 -14.26
C LEU A 327 6.41 -8.00 -14.12
N GLU A 328 7.45 -7.14 -14.13
CA GLU A 328 8.84 -7.56 -13.90
C GLU A 328 8.99 -8.29 -12.56
N THR A 329 8.38 -7.73 -11.52
CA THR A 329 8.41 -8.34 -10.17
C THR A 329 7.75 -9.72 -10.16
N LEU A 330 6.60 -9.87 -10.81
CA LEU A 330 5.89 -11.15 -10.88
C LEU A 330 6.62 -12.19 -11.74
N LEU A 331 7.24 -11.76 -12.85
CA LEU A 331 8.07 -12.64 -13.70
C LEU A 331 9.33 -13.08 -12.93
N TYR A 332 9.93 -12.20 -12.14
CA TYR A 332 11.02 -12.56 -11.24
C TYR A 332 10.59 -13.65 -10.25
N LEU A 333 9.45 -13.46 -9.57
CA LEU A 333 8.93 -14.43 -8.60
C LEU A 333 8.59 -15.78 -9.27
N LYS A 334 8.03 -15.77 -10.47
CA LYS A 334 7.77 -16.98 -11.27
C LYS A 334 9.08 -17.69 -11.61
N LYS A 335 10.08 -16.96 -12.11
CA LYS A 335 11.40 -17.52 -12.49
C LYS A 335 12.10 -18.19 -11.31
N HIS A 336 11.94 -17.66 -10.09
CA HIS A 336 12.52 -18.20 -8.87
C HIS A 336 11.59 -19.18 -8.13
N HIS A 337 10.52 -19.66 -8.79
CA HIS A 337 9.58 -20.67 -8.28
C HIS A 337 8.87 -20.25 -6.95
N PHE A 338 8.75 -18.96 -6.70
CA PHE A 338 7.95 -18.45 -5.58
C PHE A 338 6.45 -18.50 -5.88
N ILE A 339 6.08 -18.32 -7.15
CA ILE A 339 4.69 -18.32 -7.62
C ILE A 339 4.56 -19.12 -8.91
N GLU A 340 3.37 -19.68 -9.13
CA GLU A 340 2.91 -20.09 -10.45
C GLU A 340 2.12 -18.94 -11.09
N LEU A 341 2.26 -18.76 -12.40
CA LEU A 341 1.64 -17.62 -13.08
C LEU A 341 1.39 -17.92 -14.55
N ASP A 342 0.15 -17.83 -14.98
CA ASP A 342 -0.29 -18.00 -16.35
C ASP A 342 -0.33 -16.66 -17.10
N GLU A 343 -0.14 -16.71 -18.43
CA GLU A 343 -0.20 -15.51 -19.27
C GLU A 343 -1.58 -14.83 -19.24
N SER A 344 -2.66 -15.60 -19.23
CA SER A 344 -4.02 -15.08 -19.11
C SER A 344 -4.22 -14.27 -17.82
N SER A 345 -3.72 -14.79 -16.70
CA SER A 345 -3.81 -14.08 -15.40
C SER A 345 -3.04 -12.76 -15.40
N ILE A 346 -1.91 -12.70 -16.12
CA ILE A 346 -1.14 -11.46 -16.30
C ILE A 346 -1.97 -10.44 -17.09
N VAL A 347 -2.40 -10.81 -18.29
CA VAL A 347 -3.09 -9.88 -19.21
C VAL A 347 -4.41 -9.38 -18.61
N GLU A 348 -5.22 -10.30 -18.08
CA GLU A 348 -6.51 -9.95 -17.46
C GLU A 348 -6.34 -9.17 -16.18
N GLY A 349 -5.41 -9.57 -15.31
CA GLY A 349 -5.18 -8.88 -14.04
C GLY A 349 -4.68 -7.45 -14.24
N LEU A 350 -3.76 -7.22 -15.18
CA LEU A 350 -3.30 -5.87 -15.53
C LEU A 350 -4.40 -5.01 -16.14
N PHE A 351 -5.26 -5.61 -17.00
CA PHE A 351 -6.38 -4.89 -17.62
C PHE A 351 -7.47 -4.50 -16.61
N GLU A 352 -7.82 -5.40 -15.71
CA GLU A 352 -8.90 -5.17 -14.74
C GLU A 352 -8.48 -4.29 -13.55
N ALA A 353 -7.18 -4.06 -13.37
CA ALA A 353 -6.65 -3.28 -12.27
C ALA A 353 -7.20 -1.85 -12.28
N LYS A 354 -7.92 -1.47 -11.22
CA LYS A 354 -8.42 -0.12 -10.97
C LYS A 354 -7.90 0.37 -9.64
N TRP A 355 -7.41 1.59 -9.60
CA TRP A 355 -6.92 2.20 -8.37
C TRP A 355 -7.55 3.57 -8.15
N ALA A 356 -8.32 3.70 -7.08
CA ALA A 356 -9.02 4.94 -6.75
C ALA A 356 -8.02 6.11 -6.65
N GLY A 357 -8.41 7.26 -7.22
CA GLY A 357 -7.60 8.47 -7.19
C GLY A 357 -6.32 8.44 -8.03
N ARG A 358 -6.21 7.54 -8.99
CA ARG A 358 -5.11 7.49 -9.97
C ARG A 358 -5.69 7.50 -11.38
N PHE A 359 -5.93 8.72 -11.89
CA PHE A 359 -6.66 8.98 -13.11
C PHE A 359 -8.02 8.25 -13.12
N GLU A 360 -8.70 8.26 -11.98
CA GLU A 360 -9.96 7.56 -11.77
C GLU A 360 -11.09 8.30 -12.48
N ILE A 361 -11.76 7.64 -13.40
CA ILE A 361 -12.94 8.18 -14.09
C ILE A 361 -14.16 7.94 -13.21
N ILE A 362 -14.75 9.01 -12.66
CA ILE A 362 -15.95 8.98 -11.83
C ILE A 362 -17.22 9.06 -12.67
N SER A 363 -17.17 9.77 -13.80
CA SER A 363 -18.26 9.95 -14.74
C SER A 363 -17.72 10.14 -16.15
N GLU A 364 -18.41 9.60 -17.14
CA GLU A 364 -18.06 9.78 -18.55
C GLU A 364 -18.75 10.98 -19.19
N LYS A 365 -19.88 11.40 -18.63
CA LYS A 365 -20.69 12.54 -19.15
C LYS A 365 -21.30 13.35 -18.00
N PRO A 366 -20.73 14.52 -17.68
CA PRO A 366 -19.43 15.02 -18.16
C PRO A 366 -18.29 14.11 -17.73
N LEU A 367 -17.15 14.19 -18.42
CA LEU A 367 -15.99 13.42 -18.03
C LEU A 367 -15.38 14.00 -16.74
N ILE A 368 -15.40 13.23 -15.66
CA ILE A 368 -14.87 13.64 -14.35
C ILE A 368 -13.76 12.69 -13.95
N ILE A 369 -12.55 13.24 -13.77
CA ILE A 369 -11.33 12.50 -13.46
C ILE A 369 -10.81 12.95 -12.10
N LEU A 370 -10.47 11.99 -11.24
CA LEU A 370 -9.75 12.23 -9.99
C LEU A 370 -8.31 11.71 -10.09
N ASP A 371 -7.35 12.56 -9.75
CA ASP A 371 -5.94 12.17 -9.68
C ASP A 371 -5.23 12.77 -8.47
N GLY A 372 -4.47 11.94 -7.76
CA GLY A 372 -3.78 12.32 -6.53
C GLY A 372 -2.36 12.83 -6.72
N ALA A 373 -2.01 13.37 -7.87
CA ALA A 373 -0.72 14.04 -8.09
C ALA A 373 -0.55 15.20 -7.08
N HIS A 374 0.58 15.23 -6.37
CA HIS A 374 0.80 16.15 -5.25
C HIS A 374 2.25 16.57 -5.04
N ASN A 375 3.13 16.26 -5.99
CA ASN A 375 4.53 16.68 -6.04
C ASN A 375 4.91 16.96 -7.49
N ARG A 376 6.13 17.49 -7.72
CA ARG A 376 6.59 17.90 -9.06
C ARG A 376 6.49 16.79 -10.08
N GLU A 377 7.08 15.63 -9.78
CA GLU A 377 7.10 14.49 -10.69
C GLU A 377 5.68 13.95 -10.95
N GLY A 378 4.84 13.89 -9.90
CA GLY A 378 3.45 13.46 -10.05
C GLY A 378 2.62 14.35 -10.95
N VAL A 379 2.80 15.69 -10.85
CA VAL A 379 2.09 16.64 -11.72
C VAL A 379 2.63 16.62 -13.15
N ASP A 380 3.92 16.38 -13.35
CA ASP A 380 4.50 16.19 -14.69
C ASP A 380 3.92 14.96 -15.39
N GLU A 381 3.77 13.85 -14.67
CA GLU A 381 3.15 12.64 -15.21
C GLU A 381 1.64 12.82 -15.46
N LEU A 382 0.95 13.54 -14.58
CA LEU A 382 -0.45 13.92 -14.80
C LEU A 382 -0.58 14.80 -16.04
N TYR A 383 0.28 15.80 -16.20
CA TYR A 383 0.31 16.67 -17.40
C TYR A 383 0.45 15.85 -18.68
N ARG A 384 1.40 14.90 -18.72
CA ARG A 384 1.60 14.04 -19.91
C ARG A 384 0.34 13.25 -20.27
N SER A 385 -0.40 12.78 -19.26
CA SER A 385 -1.63 12.02 -19.45
C SER A 385 -2.82 12.91 -19.83
N ALA A 386 -2.89 14.11 -19.25
CA ALA A 386 -4.03 15.03 -19.39
C ALA A 386 -3.97 15.94 -20.63
N ARG A 387 -2.79 16.13 -21.27
CA ARG A 387 -2.61 17.09 -22.39
C ARG A 387 -3.51 16.88 -23.60
N LYS A 388 -4.17 15.72 -23.70
CA LYS A 388 -5.11 15.40 -24.78
C LYS A 388 -6.56 15.63 -24.40
N LEU A 389 -6.83 15.98 -23.16
CA LEU A 389 -8.18 16.29 -22.72
C LEU A 389 -8.64 17.63 -23.33
N HIS A 390 -9.86 17.65 -23.84
CA HIS A 390 -10.46 18.83 -24.44
C HIS A 390 -11.46 19.49 -23.48
N ASN A 391 -11.65 20.81 -23.63
CA ASN A 391 -12.53 21.59 -22.77
C ASN A 391 -12.28 21.32 -21.27
N LEU A 392 -10.98 21.33 -20.90
CA LEU A 392 -10.52 20.96 -19.58
C LEU A 392 -10.75 22.08 -18.57
N LYS A 393 -11.38 21.73 -17.46
CA LYS A 393 -11.52 22.54 -16.25
C LYS A 393 -10.83 21.81 -15.11
N ILE A 394 -10.01 22.51 -14.33
CA ILE A 394 -9.26 21.93 -13.23
C ILE A 394 -9.79 22.45 -11.89
N ILE A 395 -10.00 21.55 -10.94
CA ILE A 395 -10.29 21.88 -9.54
C ILE A 395 -9.12 21.41 -8.72
N PHE A 396 -8.43 22.35 -8.07
CA PHE A 396 -7.15 22.11 -7.44
C PHE A 396 -7.16 22.47 -5.95
N SER A 397 -6.56 21.63 -5.13
CA SER A 397 -6.22 21.95 -3.75
C SER A 397 -5.04 21.13 -3.28
N ALA A 398 -4.19 21.73 -2.43
CA ALA A 398 -2.94 21.09 -2.02
C ALA A 398 -2.61 21.32 -0.54
N LEU A 399 -1.66 20.55 -0.03
CA LEU A 399 -1.08 20.73 1.27
C LEU A 399 0.02 21.81 1.22
N ARG A 400 0.20 22.56 2.34
CA ARG A 400 1.14 23.69 2.43
C ARG A 400 2.62 23.29 2.37
N ASP A 401 2.93 22.01 2.59
CA ASP A 401 4.28 21.43 2.55
C ASP A 401 4.68 20.96 1.13
N LYS A 402 3.86 21.28 0.12
CA LYS A 402 4.12 20.92 -1.27
C LYS A 402 4.53 22.13 -2.09
N ASP A 403 5.23 21.90 -3.19
CA ASP A 403 5.62 22.93 -4.15
C ASP A 403 4.43 23.33 -5.02
N THR A 404 3.53 24.10 -4.40
CA THR A 404 2.24 24.47 -5.02
C THR A 404 2.42 25.41 -6.22
N ASP A 405 3.47 26.24 -6.23
CA ASP A 405 3.75 27.16 -7.34
C ASP A 405 4.09 26.36 -8.61
N TYR A 406 5.04 25.43 -8.51
CA TYR A 406 5.36 24.56 -9.64
C TYR A 406 4.12 23.76 -10.12
N MET A 407 3.32 23.24 -9.20
CA MET A 407 2.14 22.46 -9.56
C MET A 407 1.12 23.30 -10.32
N ILE A 408 0.84 24.54 -9.88
CA ILE A 408 -0.10 25.44 -10.55
C ILE A 408 0.43 25.87 -11.92
N GLU A 409 1.70 26.25 -12.02
CA GLU A 409 2.33 26.61 -13.29
C GLU A 409 2.21 25.47 -14.30
N ARG A 410 2.46 24.24 -13.86
CA ARG A 410 2.36 23.05 -14.72
C ARG A 410 0.91 22.75 -15.15
N LEU A 411 -0.07 23.00 -14.29
CA LEU A 411 -1.49 22.86 -14.62
C LEU A 411 -2.00 23.98 -15.54
N LEU A 412 -1.44 25.18 -15.44
CA LEU A 412 -1.73 26.31 -16.37
C LEU A 412 -1.26 26.02 -17.80
N ASP A 413 -0.25 25.16 -17.99
CA ASP A 413 0.12 24.66 -19.33
C ASP A 413 -0.97 23.80 -19.98
N LEU A 414 -1.93 23.27 -19.19
CA LEU A 414 -3.07 22.50 -19.70
C LEU A 414 -4.29 23.39 -19.99
N THR A 415 -4.62 24.31 -19.09
CA THR A 415 -5.80 25.19 -19.19
C THR A 415 -5.69 26.37 -18.23
N TYR A 416 -6.31 27.49 -18.61
CA TYR A 416 -6.52 28.64 -17.73
C TYR A 416 -7.81 28.56 -16.90
N ASP A 417 -8.67 27.55 -17.14
CA ASP A 417 -9.90 27.34 -16.35
C ASP A 417 -9.59 26.47 -15.12
N ILE A 418 -8.86 27.08 -14.16
CA ILE A 418 -8.49 26.47 -12.91
C ILE A 418 -9.23 27.15 -11.76
N THR A 419 -9.85 26.35 -10.90
CA THR A 419 -10.47 26.79 -9.63
C THR A 419 -9.69 26.20 -8.47
N VAL A 420 -9.16 27.06 -7.59
CA VAL A 420 -8.47 26.63 -6.36
C VAL A 420 -9.47 26.60 -5.19
N CYS A 421 -9.40 25.52 -4.42
CA CYS A 421 -10.34 25.24 -3.31
C CYS A 421 -9.59 24.93 -2.00
N GLU A 422 -10.36 24.80 -0.93
CA GLU A 422 -9.89 24.32 0.37
C GLU A 422 -10.57 22.99 0.73
N PHE A 423 -9.94 22.24 1.62
CA PHE A 423 -10.51 21.01 2.18
C PHE A 423 -10.16 20.87 3.66
N LYS A 424 -10.90 20.04 4.39
CA LYS A 424 -10.75 19.92 5.84
C LYS A 424 -9.54 19.05 6.21
N HIS A 425 -8.36 19.67 6.28
CA HIS A 425 -7.15 19.00 6.73
C HIS A 425 -6.21 19.99 7.44
N PRO A 426 -5.52 19.59 8.55
CA PRO A 426 -4.64 20.51 9.32
C PRO A 426 -3.53 21.15 8.48
N ARG A 427 -3.05 20.49 7.43
CA ARG A 427 -2.02 20.98 6.52
C ARG A 427 -2.58 21.56 5.21
N SER A 428 -3.90 21.67 5.03
CA SER A 428 -4.48 22.26 3.82
C SER A 428 -4.00 23.70 3.65
N GLN A 429 -3.67 24.08 2.42
CA GLN A 429 -3.37 25.46 2.06
C GLN A 429 -4.67 26.22 1.78
N SER A 430 -4.73 27.50 2.16
CA SER A 430 -5.90 28.31 1.83
C SER A 430 -5.99 28.61 0.32
N ALA A 431 -7.20 28.68 -0.22
CA ALA A 431 -7.41 28.94 -1.64
C ALA A 431 -6.80 30.28 -2.09
N LYS A 432 -6.81 31.29 -1.20
CA LYS A 432 -6.18 32.58 -1.46
C LYS A 432 -4.66 32.47 -1.61
N LEU A 433 -4.00 31.66 -0.76
CA LEU A 433 -2.55 31.44 -0.85
C LEU A 433 -2.18 30.59 -2.06
N LEU A 434 -3.02 29.59 -2.40
CA LEU A 434 -2.83 28.80 -3.62
C LEU A 434 -2.98 29.66 -4.88
N ALA A 435 -3.93 30.59 -4.89
CA ALA A 435 -4.12 31.48 -6.03
C ALA A 435 -2.92 32.41 -6.25
N GLY A 436 -2.30 32.92 -5.17
CA GLY A 436 -1.21 33.88 -5.30
C GLY A 436 -1.52 34.97 -6.32
N ASP A 437 -0.60 35.16 -7.28
CA ASP A 437 -0.75 36.06 -8.43
C ASP A 437 -1.16 35.32 -9.73
N TYR A 438 -1.49 34.03 -9.64
CA TYR A 438 -1.88 33.23 -10.80
C TYR A 438 -3.29 33.58 -11.31
N PRO A 439 -3.56 33.49 -12.64
CA PRO A 439 -4.89 33.77 -13.22
C PRO A 439 -5.86 32.62 -12.99
N VAL A 440 -6.14 32.29 -11.74
CA VAL A 440 -7.02 31.19 -11.33
C VAL A 440 -8.25 31.72 -10.56
N LYS A 441 -9.35 30.97 -10.61
CA LYS A 441 -10.55 31.27 -9.83
C LYS A 441 -10.40 30.80 -8.39
N ILE A 442 -10.93 31.56 -7.44
CA ILE A 442 -10.90 31.22 -6.02
C ILE A 442 -12.33 30.83 -5.59
N GLU A 443 -12.52 29.58 -5.17
CA GLU A 443 -13.74 29.11 -4.48
C GLU A 443 -13.30 28.24 -3.27
N PRO A 444 -13.28 28.82 -2.07
CA PRO A 444 -12.80 28.08 -0.90
C PRO A 444 -13.58 26.79 -0.62
N ASP A 445 -14.90 26.77 -0.84
CA ASP A 445 -15.70 25.57 -0.65
C ASP A 445 -15.73 24.73 -1.93
N PHE A 446 -14.96 23.64 -1.94
CA PHE A 446 -14.92 22.75 -3.09
C PHE A 446 -16.29 22.16 -3.47
N ARG A 447 -17.25 22.09 -2.54
CA ARG A 447 -18.61 21.62 -2.82
C ARG A 447 -19.33 22.56 -3.74
N LYS A 448 -19.13 23.89 -3.57
CA LYS A 448 -19.67 24.91 -4.48
C LYS A 448 -19.00 24.86 -5.84
N ALA A 449 -17.66 24.65 -5.88
CA ALA A 449 -16.95 24.46 -7.13
C ALA A 449 -17.45 23.23 -7.92
N LEU A 450 -17.99 22.22 -7.21
CA LEU A 450 -18.56 21.00 -7.77
C LEU A 450 -20.08 21.04 -7.92
N ASP A 451 -20.75 22.13 -7.47
CA ASP A 451 -22.18 22.26 -7.67
C ASP A 451 -22.51 22.28 -9.16
N ASP A 452 -23.56 21.53 -9.51
CA ASP A 452 -24.01 21.37 -10.89
C ASP A 452 -22.96 20.81 -11.88
N ILE A 453 -21.85 20.24 -11.39
CA ILE A 453 -20.80 19.66 -12.24
C ILE A 453 -21.38 18.66 -13.26
N TYR A 454 -22.38 17.88 -12.86
CA TYR A 454 -23.06 16.90 -13.73
C TYR A 454 -23.99 17.53 -14.78
N LEU A 455 -24.26 18.84 -14.69
CA LEU A 455 -25.05 19.60 -15.64
C LEU A 455 -24.21 20.42 -16.61
N GLN A 456 -22.89 20.44 -16.39
CA GLN A 456 -21.95 21.19 -17.22
C GLN A 456 -21.36 20.29 -18.31
N GLU A 457 -21.05 20.89 -19.44
CA GLU A 457 -20.26 20.25 -20.50
C GLU A 457 -18.76 20.43 -20.27
N GLY A 458 -17.98 19.44 -20.74
CA GLY A 458 -16.53 19.48 -20.70
C GLY A 458 -15.90 18.34 -19.89
N THR A 459 -14.62 18.49 -19.64
CA THR A 459 -13.81 17.56 -18.87
C THR A 459 -13.38 18.23 -17.56
N PHE A 460 -13.58 17.56 -16.45
CA PHE A 460 -13.19 18.03 -15.12
C PHE A 460 -12.06 17.15 -14.58
N LEU A 461 -10.93 17.76 -14.28
CA LEU A 461 -9.81 17.12 -13.59
C LEU A 461 -9.70 17.67 -12.18
N ILE A 462 -9.84 16.82 -11.18
CA ILE A 462 -9.70 17.21 -9.77
C ILE A 462 -8.41 16.61 -9.24
N THR A 463 -7.50 17.46 -8.72
CA THR A 463 -6.15 17.04 -8.35
C THR A 463 -5.49 17.92 -7.28
N GLY A 464 -4.27 17.54 -6.86
CA GLY A 464 -3.36 18.30 -6.01
C GLY A 464 -3.11 17.68 -4.63
N SER A 465 -3.97 16.76 -4.17
CA SER A 465 -3.75 16.02 -2.92
C SER A 465 -4.62 14.77 -2.84
N LEU A 466 -4.06 13.66 -2.38
CA LEU A 466 -4.83 12.45 -2.09
C LEU A 466 -5.93 12.68 -1.06
N TYR A 467 -5.67 13.49 -0.05
CA TYR A 467 -6.68 13.84 0.97
C TYR A 467 -7.82 14.65 0.37
N PHE A 468 -7.49 15.60 -0.51
CA PHE A 468 -8.50 16.41 -1.20
C PHE A 468 -9.39 15.55 -2.09
N ILE A 469 -8.80 14.75 -2.98
CA ILE A 469 -9.59 13.91 -3.89
C ILE A 469 -10.40 12.84 -3.16
N SER A 470 -9.95 12.38 -1.98
CA SER A 470 -10.73 11.49 -1.11
C SER A 470 -12.05 12.13 -0.68
N GLU A 471 -12.03 13.40 -0.19
CA GLU A 471 -13.25 14.12 0.17
C GLU A 471 -14.14 14.41 -1.04
N VAL A 472 -13.54 14.82 -2.15
CA VAL A 472 -14.25 15.06 -3.42
C VAL A 472 -14.90 13.77 -3.92
N ARG A 473 -14.18 12.66 -3.92
CA ARG A 473 -14.71 11.36 -4.35
C ARG A 473 -15.94 10.96 -3.55
N LYS A 474 -15.87 11.07 -2.23
CA LYS A 474 -17.01 10.78 -1.34
C LYS A 474 -18.22 11.65 -1.67
N TYR A 475 -18.00 12.95 -1.88
CA TYR A 475 -19.05 13.90 -2.21
C TYR A 475 -19.69 13.59 -3.57
N LEU A 476 -18.90 13.33 -4.61
CA LEU A 476 -19.42 13.03 -5.96
C LEU A 476 -20.21 11.72 -6.00
N LEU A 477 -19.73 10.66 -5.35
CA LEU A 477 -20.42 9.38 -5.31
C LEU A 477 -21.74 9.47 -4.55
N GLN A 478 -21.83 10.26 -3.48
CA GLN A 478 -23.10 10.52 -2.79
C GLN A 478 -24.12 11.22 -3.71
N LYS A 479 -23.68 12.18 -4.53
CA LYS A 479 -24.57 12.85 -5.51
C LYS A 479 -25.06 11.91 -6.62
N ILE A 480 -24.24 10.95 -7.07
CA ILE A 480 -24.67 9.95 -8.07
C ILE A 480 -25.78 9.05 -7.49
N HIS A 481 -25.66 8.60 -6.26
CA HIS A 481 -26.62 7.70 -5.62
C HIS A 481 -27.90 8.40 -5.15
N SER A 482 -27.91 9.74 -5.16
CA SER A 482 -29.09 10.57 -4.78
C SER A 482 -29.95 10.97 -5.97
N LYS A 483 -29.53 10.70 -7.20
CA LYS A 483 -30.27 10.86 -8.45
C LYS A 483 -30.84 9.52 -8.90
#